data_029fe6c0502d1c043b4b7e5b1c62585b
#
_entry.id   029fe6c0502d1c043b4b7e5b1c62585b
#
_cell.length_a   1.000
_cell.length_b   1.000
_cell.length_c   1.000
_cell.angle_alpha   90.00
_cell.angle_beta   90.00
_cell.angle_gamma   90.00
#
_symmetry.space_group_name_H-M   'P 1'
#
loop_
_entity.id
_entity.type
_entity.pdbx_description
1 polymer ?
#
loop_
_entity_poly.entity_id
_entity_poly.type
_entity_poly.pdbx_seq_one_letter_code
_entity_poly.pdbx_strand_id
1 'polypeptide(L)'
;MTIKEVSEKYGISQDTLRYYERIGLIPPVPRTPGGIRDYQEKDLGWVEQAVCMRSAGVQIEALIEYVRLYQMGDSTIEARRDLLQEQYEVLEEQRRQINAT
;
A
#
# COMPACT_ATOMS: atom_id res chain seq x y z
N MET A 1 -15.61 -4.29 7.29
CA MET A 1 -15.03 -3.86 8.57
C MET A 1 -15.00 -2.34 8.68
N THR A 2 -15.17 -1.83 9.90
CA THR A 2 -15.03 -0.39 10.16
C THR A 2 -13.55 -0.01 10.20
N ILE A 3 -13.28 1.29 10.06
CA ILE A 3 -11.90 1.79 10.17
C ILE A 3 -11.28 1.48 11.53
N LYS A 4 -12.09 1.50 12.60
CA LYS A 4 -11.63 1.14 13.94
C LYS A 4 -11.16 -0.30 14.00
N GLU A 5 -11.96 -1.23 13.44
CA GLU A 5 -11.62 -2.65 13.41
C GLU A 5 -10.35 -2.90 12.61
N VAL A 6 -10.20 -2.23 11.45
CA VAL A 6 -9.01 -2.35 10.61
C VAL A 6 -7.78 -1.80 11.33
N SER A 7 -7.93 -0.66 11.99
CA SER A 7 -6.87 -0.05 12.78
C SER A 7 -6.35 -1.01 13.85
N GLU A 8 -7.25 -1.66 14.57
CA GLU A 8 -6.90 -2.64 15.61
C GLU A 8 -6.23 -3.88 15.01
N LYS A 9 -6.76 -4.37 13.89
CA LYS A 9 -6.24 -5.59 13.25
C LYS A 9 -4.80 -5.44 12.76
N TYR A 10 -4.46 -4.30 12.16
CA TYR A 10 -3.14 -4.10 11.56
C TYR A 10 -2.20 -3.23 12.38
N GLY A 11 -2.65 -2.75 13.54
CA GLY A 11 -1.79 -1.99 14.44
C GLY A 11 -1.38 -0.63 13.93
N ILE A 12 -2.22 0.01 13.11
CA ILE A 12 -1.97 1.37 12.60
C ILE A 12 -3.14 2.28 12.96
N SER A 13 -2.88 3.58 13.08
CA SER A 13 -3.91 4.52 13.50
C SER A 13 -4.98 4.71 12.43
N GLN A 14 -6.17 5.12 12.85
CA GLN A 14 -7.25 5.48 11.92
C GLN A 14 -6.84 6.64 11.02
N ASP A 15 -6.08 7.60 11.54
CA ASP A 15 -5.58 8.72 10.77
C ASP A 15 -4.62 8.25 9.68
N THR A 16 -3.77 7.27 9.96
CA THR A 16 -2.88 6.67 8.96
C THR A 16 -3.68 5.99 7.86
N LEU A 17 -4.74 5.28 8.21
CA LEU A 17 -5.62 4.65 7.20
C LEU A 17 -6.27 5.68 6.30
N ARG A 18 -6.77 6.79 6.86
CA ARG A 18 -7.35 7.88 6.07
C ARG A 18 -6.31 8.52 5.16
N TYR A 19 -5.10 8.70 5.68
CA TYR A 19 -3.98 9.23 4.92
C TYR A 19 -3.62 8.33 3.74
N TYR A 20 -3.53 7.01 3.97
CA TYR A 20 -3.22 6.05 2.90
C TYR A 20 -4.22 6.13 1.75
N GLU A 21 -5.51 6.22 2.06
CA GLU A 21 -6.53 6.36 1.01
C GLU A 21 -6.39 7.70 0.29
N ARG A 22 -6.16 8.78 1.04
CA ARG A 22 -6.07 10.13 0.47
C ARG A 22 -4.92 10.27 -0.52
N ILE A 23 -3.77 9.70 -0.23
CA ILE A 23 -2.59 9.82 -1.09
C ILE A 23 -2.53 8.75 -2.18
N GLY A 24 -3.45 7.80 -2.18
CA GLY A 24 -3.47 6.73 -3.18
C GLY A 24 -2.58 5.54 -2.88
N LEU A 25 -2.18 5.35 -1.64
CA LEU A 25 -1.41 4.18 -1.23
C LEU A 25 -2.28 2.93 -1.19
N ILE A 26 -3.59 3.11 -1.01
CA ILE A 26 -4.61 2.09 -1.18
C ILE A 26 -5.70 2.66 -2.08
N PRO A 27 -6.43 1.80 -2.84
CA PRO A 27 -7.56 2.28 -3.63
C PRO A 27 -8.66 2.86 -2.75
N PRO A 28 -9.57 3.68 -3.31
CA PRO A 28 -10.71 4.21 -2.57
C PRO A 28 -11.51 3.11 -1.90
N VAL A 29 -11.84 3.30 -0.63
CA VAL A 29 -12.59 2.34 0.17
C VAL A 29 -14.09 2.60 -0.02
N PRO A 30 -14.90 1.56 -0.28
CA PRO A 30 -16.35 1.72 -0.36
C PRO A 30 -16.93 2.33 0.91
N ARG A 31 -18.04 3.05 0.77
CA ARG A 31 -18.73 3.64 1.90
C ARG A 31 -20.12 3.08 2.02
N THR A 32 -20.62 3.02 3.26
CA THR A 32 -22.01 2.69 3.53
C THR A 32 -22.92 3.82 3.02
N PRO A 33 -24.24 3.61 2.89
CA PRO A 33 -25.16 4.69 2.55
C PRO A 33 -25.07 5.90 3.48
N GLY A 34 -24.63 5.70 4.73
CA GLY A 34 -24.41 6.79 5.69
C GLY A 34 -23.06 7.49 5.54
N GLY A 35 -22.25 7.13 4.54
CA GLY A 35 -20.97 7.79 4.27
C GLY A 35 -19.79 7.27 5.10
N ILE A 36 -19.96 6.15 5.81
CA ILE A 36 -18.91 5.56 6.65
C ILE A 36 -18.12 4.55 5.83
N ARG A 37 -16.80 4.54 5.97
CA ARG A 37 -15.92 3.59 5.30
C ARG A 37 -16.27 2.15 5.68
N ASP A 38 -16.40 1.29 4.67
CA ASP A 38 -16.72 -0.12 4.84
C ASP A 38 -15.65 -0.95 4.12
N TYR A 39 -14.60 -1.32 4.86
CA TYR A 39 -13.47 -2.07 4.32
C TYR A 39 -13.91 -3.48 3.96
N GLN A 40 -13.84 -3.80 2.67
CA GLN A 40 -14.10 -5.13 2.15
C GLN A 40 -12.83 -5.97 2.17
N GLU A 41 -12.96 -7.26 1.89
CA GLU A 41 -11.82 -8.17 1.92
C GLU A 41 -10.67 -7.71 1.01
N LYS A 42 -10.99 -7.25 -0.20
CA LYS A 42 -9.98 -6.72 -1.12
C LYS A 42 -9.27 -5.49 -0.57
N ASP A 43 -9.99 -4.66 0.17
CA ASP A 43 -9.41 -3.46 0.78
C ASP A 43 -8.44 -3.84 1.90
N LEU A 44 -8.75 -4.88 2.65
CA LEU A 44 -7.85 -5.41 3.68
C LEU A 44 -6.56 -5.91 3.07
N GLY A 45 -6.62 -6.56 1.90
CA GLY A 45 -5.42 -6.98 1.17
C GLY A 45 -4.53 -5.80 0.81
N TRP A 46 -5.11 -4.69 0.36
CA TRP A 46 -4.35 -3.47 0.05
C TRP A 46 -3.75 -2.83 1.30
N VAL A 47 -4.48 -2.81 2.42
CA VAL A 47 -3.96 -2.29 3.69
C VAL A 47 -2.78 -3.15 4.16
N GLU A 48 -2.92 -4.46 4.12
CA GLU A 48 -1.85 -5.38 4.51
C GLU A 48 -0.61 -5.18 3.65
N GLN A 49 -0.77 -5.05 2.34
CA GLN A 49 0.35 -4.76 1.43
C GLN A 49 1.03 -3.45 1.79
N ALA A 50 0.26 -2.39 2.04
CA ALA A 50 0.82 -1.10 2.39
C ALA A 50 1.63 -1.17 3.68
N VAL A 51 1.09 -1.81 4.71
CA VAL A 51 1.78 -1.98 5.99
C VAL A 51 3.07 -2.77 5.83
N CYS A 52 3.01 -3.91 5.15
CA CYS A 52 4.18 -4.78 4.94
C CYS A 52 5.25 -4.09 4.10
N MET A 53 4.88 -3.47 3.00
CA MET A 53 5.84 -2.82 2.09
C MET A 53 6.49 -1.61 2.76
N ARG A 54 5.73 -0.81 3.53
CA ARG A 54 6.30 0.31 4.28
C ARG A 54 7.25 -0.17 5.35
N SER A 55 6.94 -1.26 6.03
CA SER A 55 7.82 -1.85 7.02
C SER A 55 9.13 -2.35 6.40
N ALA A 56 9.07 -2.83 5.17
CA ALA A 56 10.24 -3.28 4.41
C ALA A 56 11.08 -2.14 3.85
N GLY A 57 10.60 -0.89 3.92
CA GLY A 57 11.33 0.27 3.43
C GLY A 57 11.00 0.68 2.00
N VAL A 58 9.97 0.13 1.39
CA VAL A 58 9.56 0.53 0.04
C VAL A 58 9.07 1.98 0.08
N GLN A 59 9.49 2.77 -0.90
CA GLN A 59 9.15 4.18 -0.98
C GLN A 59 7.66 4.39 -1.23
N ILE A 60 7.08 5.40 -0.58
CA ILE A 60 5.65 5.72 -0.71
C ILE A 60 5.27 5.98 -2.17
N GLU A 61 6.11 6.74 -2.89
CA GLU A 61 5.87 7.09 -4.29
C GLU A 61 5.76 5.85 -5.18
N ALA A 62 6.58 4.83 -4.91
CA ALA A 62 6.53 3.57 -5.66
C ALA A 62 5.23 2.81 -5.41
N LEU A 63 4.75 2.81 -4.16
CA LEU A 63 3.49 2.14 -3.81
C LEU A 63 2.29 2.85 -4.43
N ILE A 64 2.28 4.19 -4.42
CA ILE A 64 1.24 4.98 -5.07
C ILE A 64 1.19 4.66 -6.56
N GLU A 65 2.35 4.63 -7.21
CA GLU A 65 2.44 4.31 -8.64
C GLU A 65 1.95 2.88 -8.92
N TYR A 66 2.29 1.92 -8.06
CA TYR A 66 1.82 0.55 -8.21
C TYR A 66 0.30 0.46 -8.17
N VAL A 67 -0.33 1.15 -7.20
CA VAL A 67 -1.80 1.17 -7.08
C VAL A 67 -2.42 1.82 -8.32
N ARG A 68 -1.85 2.92 -8.79
CA ARG A 68 -2.32 3.62 -9.99
C ARG A 68 -2.28 2.69 -11.21
N LEU A 69 -1.17 2.00 -11.40
CA LEU A 69 -1.01 1.06 -12.50
C LEU A 69 -1.98 -0.12 -12.41
N TYR A 70 -2.17 -0.65 -11.20
CA TYR A 70 -3.11 -1.73 -10.98
C TYR A 70 -4.54 -1.33 -11.40
N GLN A 71 -4.95 -0.12 -11.06
CA GLN A 71 -6.28 0.39 -11.40
C GLN A 71 -6.46 0.58 -12.91
N MET A 72 -5.38 0.72 -13.67
CA MET A 72 -5.41 0.78 -15.13
C MET A 72 -5.64 -0.58 -15.80
N GLY A 73 -5.52 -1.67 -15.04
CA GLY A 73 -5.84 -3.02 -15.52
C GLY A 73 -4.65 -3.83 -16.01
N ASP A 74 -4.94 -4.93 -16.70
CA ASP A 74 -3.95 -5.95 -17.05
C ASP A 74 -2.86 -5.46 -18.01
N SER A 75 -3.12 -4.41 -18.79
CA SER A 75 -2.12 -3.83 -19.69
C SER A 75 -0.88 -3.30 -18.94
N THR A 76 -0.96 -3.16 -17.63
CA THR A 76 0.13 -2.61 -16.81
C THR A 76 0.93 -3.69 -16.06
N ILE A 77 0.71 -4.98 -16.33
CA ILE A 77 1.37 -6.06 -15.59
C ILE A 77 2.89 -5.97 -15.71
N GLU A 78 3.43 -5.73 -16.90
CA GLU A 78 4.88 -5.59 -17.08
C GLU A 78 5.43 -4.36 -16.36
N ALA A 79 4.73 -3.23 -16.47
CA ALA A 79 5.13 -2.00 -15.80
C ALA A 79 5.14 -2.17 -14.27
N ARG A 80 4.15 -2.89 -13.74
CA ARG A 80 4.10 -3.19 -12.30
C ARG A 80 5.24 -4.09 -11.86
N ARG A 81 5.58 -5.08 -12.68
CA ARG A 81 6.72 -5.97 -12.41
C ARG A 81 8.04 -5.19 -12.40
N ASP A 82 8.23 -4.33 -13.38
CA ASP A 82 9.45 -3.52 -13.49
C ASP A 82 9.59 -2.59 -12.30
N LEU A 83 8.48 -1.99 -11.87
CA LEU A 83 8.46 -1.11 -10.70
C LEU A 83 8.88 -1.84 -9.42
N LEU A 84 8.34 -3.04 -9.19
CA LEU A 84 8.70 -3.85 -8.03
C LEU A 84 10.15 -4.32 -8.10
N GLN A 85 10.63 -4.68 -9.29
CA GLN A 85 12.03 -5.08 -9.49
C GLN A 85 12.98 -3.93 -9.17
N GLU A 86 12.64 -2.72 -9.61
CA GLU A 86 13.42 -1.53 -9.31
C GLU A 86 13.51 -1.29 -7.79
N GLN A 87 12.38 -1.40 -7.09
CA GLN A 87 12.36 -1.24 -5.64
C GLN A 87 13.15 -2.32 -4.93
N TYR A 88 13.10 -3.55 -5.41
CA TYR A 88 13.92 -4.64 -4.88
C TYR A 88 15.42 -4.29 -4.99
N GLU A 89 15.85 -3.78 -6.13
CA GLU A 89 17.25 -3.41 -6.36
C GLU A 89 17.69 -2.26 -5.43
N VAL A 90 16.81 -1.28 -5.22
CA VAL A 90 17.08 -0.17 -4.29
C VAL A 90 17.28 -0.70 -2.87
N LEU A 91 16.41 -1.61 -2.42
CA LEU A 91 16.49 -2.18 -1.08
C LEU A 91 17.74 -3.06 -0.92
N GLU A 92 18.11 -3.82 -1.95
CA GLU A 92 19.33 -4.65 -1.93
C GLU A 92 20.58 -3.78 -1.83
N GLU A 93 20.60 -2.64 -2.53
CA GLU A 93 21.73 -1.71 -2.45
C GLU A 93 21.85 -1.08 -1.05
N GLN A 94 20.71 -0.69 -0.46
CA GLN A 94 20.69 -0.16 0.90
C GLN A 94 21.20 -1.18 1.91
N ARG A 95 20.79 -2.44 1.76
CA ARG A 95 21.26 -3.53 2.61
C ARG A 95 22.76 -3.73 2.50
N ARG A 96 23.32 -3.70 1.30
CA ARG A 96 24.76 -3.82 1.06
C ARG A 96 25.52 -2.68 1.74
N GLN A 97 25.03 -1.45 1.66
CA GLN A 97 25.66 -0.31 2.31
C GLN A 97 25.68 -0.46 3.82
N ILE A 98 24.58 -0.91 4.41
CA ILE A 98 24.51 -1.17 5.86
C ILE A 98 25.51 -2.24 6.27
N ASN A 99 25.59 -3.33 5.52
CA ASN A 99 26.51 -4.44 5.83
C ASN A 99 27.99 -4.08 5.62
N ALA A 100 28.27 -3.07 4.78
CA ALA A 100 29.65 -2.62 4.53
C ALA A 100 30.20 -1.73 5.65
N THR A 101 29.32 -1.16 6.47
CA THR A 101 29.73 -0.32 7.60
C THR A 101 29.83 -1.12 8.88
#